data_c8b752758ea3e2c98f02fd471b83f56d
#
_entry.id   c8b752758ea3e2c98f02fd471b83f56d
#
_cell.length_a   1.000
_cell.length_b   1.000
_cell.length_c   1.000
_cell.angle_alpha   90.00
_cell.angle_beta   90.00
_cell.angle_gamma   90.00
#
_symmetry.space_group_name_H-M   'P 1'
#
loop_
_entity.id
_entity.type
_entity.pdbx_description
1 polymer ?
#
loop_
_entity_poly.entity_id
_entity_poly.type
_entity_poly.pdbx_seq_one_letter_code
_entity_poly.pdbx_strand_id
1 'polypeptide(L)'
;VTMVSLPTDPIHRDRVLTDKETVNLYESCENSYLFSMRSIVELAIETLCRRGELLNLNYKDCDLTSGEALVRETKSGKPRKIGLSTRAIEIIKNLPRTVDGKLFNVKSVSSFEKQFSSVVRKAGILDFHFHDLRHTGATLLAMKGWTTIELMQQGGWSSAEMVARYANIGAKHLAKRLKSL
;
A
#
# COMPACT_ATOMS: atom_id res chain seq x y z
N VAL A 1 -1.49 46.46 6.25
CA VAL A 1 -1.58 45.46 5.18
C VAL A 1 -1.09 44.14 5.76
N THR A 2 -2.03 43.25 6.11
CA THR A 2 -1.71 41.94 6.70
C THR A 2 -1.34 41.03 5.52
N MET A 3 -0.05 40.62 5.47
CA MET A 3 0.39 39.60 4.53
C MET A 3 -0.26 38.27 4.90
N VAL A 4 -1.21 37.82 4.09
CA VAL A 4 -1.73 36.45 4.14
C VAL A 4 -0.65 35.56 3.53
N SER A 5 0.01 34.76 4.37
CA SER A 5 0.92 33.73 3.87
C SER A 5 0.09 32.69 3.10
N LEU A 6 0.37 32.53 1.82
CA LEU A 6 -0.18 31.45 1.02
C LEU A 6 0.19 30.11 1.68
N PRO A 7 -0.74 29.13 1.72
CA PRO A 7 -0.40 27.79 2.16
C PRO A 7 0.75 27.28 1.28
N THR A 8 1.86 26.92 1.88
CA THR A 8 2.91 26.17 1.18
C THR A 8 2.30 24.89 0.68
N ASP A 9 2.46 24.58 -0.61
CA ASP A 9 2.07 23.29 -1.17
C ASP A 9 2.61 22.17 -0.26
N PRO A 10 1.76 21.22 0.16
CA PRO A 10 2.22 20.15 1.02
C PRO A 10 3.36 19.42 0.29
N ILE A 11 4.54 19.38 0.91
CA ILE A 11 5.68 18.61 0.39
C ILE A 11 5.20 17.19 0.21
N HIS A 12 4.94 16.81 -1.04
CA HIS A 12 4.49 15.46 -1.37
C HIS A 12 5.63 14.49 -1.11
N ARG A 13 5.40 13.57 -0.17
CA ARG A 13 6.33 12.55 0.21
C ARG A 13 6.42 11.49 -0.89
N ASP A 14 7.63 11.28 -1.43
CA ASP A 14 7.91 10.32 -2.53
C ASP A 14 8.76 9.13 -2.09
N ARG A 15 8.70 8.79 -0.77
CA ARG A 15 9.48 7.71 -0.18
C ARG A 15 9.00 6.35 -0.71
N VAL A 16 9.90 5.59 -1.33
CA VAL A 16 9.69 4.25 -1.87
C VAL A 16 10.77 3.33 -1.30
N LEU A 17 10.41 2.08 -0.95
CA LEU A 17 11.38 1.09 -0.52
C LEU A 17 12.30 0.67 -1.66
N THR A 18 13.58 0.56 -1.36
CA THR A 18 14.52 -0.18 -2.21
C THR A 18 14.33 -1.69 -2.04
N ASP A 19 14.86 -2.49 -2.96
CA ASP A 19 14.80 -3.96 -2.86
C ASP A 19 15.40 -4.46 -1.55
N LYS A 20 16.55 -3.90 -1.14
CA LYS A 20 17.22 -4.24 0.12
C LYS A 20 16.37 -3.88 1.34
N GLU A 21 15.78 -2.69 1.36
CA GLU A 21 14.89 -2.27 2.45
C GLU A 21 13.63 -3.15 2.51
N THR A 22 13.11 -3.58 1.35
CA THR A 22 11.96 -4.49 1.28
C THR A 22 12.27 -5.82 1.94
N VAL A 23 13.42 -6.42 1.64
CA VAL A 23 13.88 -7.67 2.27
C VAL A 23 14.03 -7.50 3.77
N ASN A 24 14.76 -6.47 4.22
CA ASN A 24 14.96 -6.19 5.63
C ASN A 24 13.63 -5.96 6.39
N LEU A 25 12.70 -5.23 5.76
CA LEU A 25 11.38 -5.00 6.34
C LEU A 25 10.62 -6.30 6.53
N TYR A 26 10.64 -7.15 5.53
CA TYR A 26 10.00 -8.44 5.57
C TYR A 26 10.55 -9.35 6.65
N GLU A 27 11.86 -9.48 6.77
CA GLU A 27 12.51 -10.23 7.84
C GLU A 27 12.18 -9.68 9.23
N SER A 28 12.17 -8.36 9.36
CA SER A 28 11.82 -7.69 10.61
C SER A 28 10.36 -7.91 11.02
N CYS A 29 9.44 -8.07 10.05
CA CYS A 29 8.03 -8.37 10.30
C CYS A 29 7.83 -9.75 10.94
N GLU A 30 8.64 -10.75 10.60
CA GLU A 30 8.53 -12.11 11.14
C GLU A 30 8.78 -12.15 12.66
N ASN A 31 9.57 -11.19 13.16
CA ASN A 31 9.84 -11.03 14.58
C ASN A 31 8.91 -10.02 15.27
N SER A 32 7.77 -9.71 14.67
CA SER A 32 6.77 -8.80 15.26
C SER A 32 5.85 -9.51 16.24
N TYR A 33 5.44 -8.81 17.30
CA TYR A 33 4.36 -9.27 18.20
C TYR A 33 3.02 -9.42 17.49
N LEU A 34 2.78 -8.70 16.41
CA LEU A 34 1.61 -8.89 15.56
C LEU A 34 1.96 -9.95 14.50
N PHE A 35 1.49 -11.16 14.70
CA PHE A 35 1.73 -12.29 13.81
C PHE A 35 1.42 -11.98 12.33
N SER A 36 0.40 -11.18 12.06
CA SER A 36 0.00 -10.80 10.70
C SER A 36 0.74 -9.58 10.13
N MET A 37 1.77 -9.03 10.81
CA MET A 37 2.46 -7.82 10.36
C MET A 37 3.05 -7.97 8.95
N ARG A 38 3.70 -9.09 8.67
CA ARG A 38 4.24 -9.39 7.35
C ARG A 38 3.14 -9.37 6.27
N SER A 39 2.04 -10.06 6.53
CA SER A 39 0.89 -10.12 5.61
C SER A 39 0.25 -8.75 5.38
N ILE A 40 0.13 -7.92 6.42
CA ILE A 40 -0.38 -6.55 6.30
C ILE A 40 0.53 -5.70 5.40
N VAL A 41 1.85 -5.78 5.59
CA VAL A 41 2.83 -5.03 4.80
C VAL A 41 2.79 -5.46 3.34
N GLU A 42 2.82 -6.75 3.06
CA GLU A 42 2.73 -7.27 1.69
C GLU A 42 1.41 -6.88 1.03
N LEU A 43 0.27 -7.08 1.69
CA LEU A 43 -1.03 -6.69 1.13
C LEU A 43 -1.17 -5.17 0.95
N ALA A 44 -0.54 -4.34 1.77
CA ALA A 44 -0.54 -2.90 1.55
C ALA A 44 0.16 -2.52 0.23
N ILE A 45 1.26 -3.18 -0.10
CA ILE A 45 2.01 -2.99 -1.36
C ILE A 45 1.19 -3.53 -2.54
N GLU A 46 0.65 -4.75 -2.43
CA GLU A 46 -0.05 -5.44 -3.52
C GLU A 46 -1.41 -4.79 -3.88
N THR A 47 -2.14 -4.30 -2.88
CA THR A 47 -3.49 -3.80 -3.07
C THR A 47 -3.58 -2.29 -3.23
N LEU A 48 -2.55 -1.55 -2.87
CA LEU A 48 -2.55 -0.09 -2.76
C LEU A 48 -3.62 0.47 -1.82
N CYS A 49 -4.17 -0.34 -0.91
CA CYS A 49 -5.16 0.11 0.06
C CYS A 49 -4.56 1.12 1.04
N ARG A 50 -5.37 2.09 1.46
CA ARG A 50 -5.03 2.91 2.63
C ARG A 50 -5.06 2.02 3.89
N ARG A 51 -4.31 2.40 4.92
CA ARG A 51 -4.24 1.64 6.18
C ARG A 51 -5.63 1.26 6.71
N GLY A 52 -6.53 2.23 6.85
CA GLY A 52 -7.88 1.98 7.36
C GLY A 52 -8.70 1.05 6.47
N GLU A 53 -8.57 1.20 5.16
CA GLU A 53 -9.21 0.32 4.18
C GLU A 53 -8.73 -1.13 4.33
N LEU A 54 -7.42 -1.32 4.42
CA LEU A 54 -6.81 -2.65 4.54
C LEU A 54 -7.16 -3.33 5.88
N LEU A 55 -7.04 -2.59 6.99
CA LEU A 55 -7.32 -3.15 8.32
C LEU A 55 -8.81 -3.45 8.56
N ASN A 56 -9.71 -2.83 7.78
CA ASN A 56 -11.15 -3.09 7.81
C ASN A 56 -11.65 -4.05 6.73
N LEU A 57 -10.74 -4.59 5.90
CA LEU A 57 -11.12 -5.55 4.86
C LEU A 57 -11.59 -6.87 5.47
N ASN A 58 -12.73 -7.38 4.99
CA ASN A 58 -13.33 -8.63 5.46
C ASN A 58 -13.15 -9.76 4.45
N TYR A 59 -13.12 -11.00 4.93
CA TYR A 59 -13.09 -12.18 4.06
C TYR A 59 -14.28 -12.24 3.10
N LYS A 60 -15.48 -11.87 3.55
CA LYS A 60 -16.70 -11.87 2.73
C LYS A 60 -16.66 -10.89 1.56
N ASP A 61 -15.76 -9.91 1.63
CA ASP A 61 -15.58 -8.90 0.61
C ASP A 61 -14.47 -9.27 -0.40
N CYS A 62 -13.79 -10.40 -0.19
CA CYS A 62 -12.73 -10.91 -1.06
C CYS A 62 -13.25 -12.12 -1.85
N ASP A 63 -13.41 -11.95 -3.16
CA ASP A 63 -13.63 -13.06 -4.08
C ASP A 63 -12.27 -13.56 -4.59
N LEU A 64 -11.77 -14.62 -3.96
CA LEU A 64 -10.47 -15.20 -4.29
C LEU A 64 -10.48 -16.02 -5.58
N THR A 65 -11.66 -16.28 -6.14
CA THR A 65 -11.82 -16.98 -7.43
C THR A 65 -11.70 -16.00 -8.58
N SER A 66 -12.42 -14.88 -8.51
CA SER A 66 -12.32 -13.83 -9.53
C SER A 66 -11.08 -12.94 -9.35
N GLY A 67 -10.42 -12.99 -8.18
CA GLY A 67 -9.30 -12.12 -7.87
C GLY A 67 -9.71 -10.67 -7.61
N GLU A 68 -10.88 -10.46 -6.99
CA GLU A 68 -11.40 -9.13 -6.67
C GLU A 68 -11.66 -8.96 -5.17
N ALA A 69 -11.55 -7.73 -4.67
CA ALA A 69 -12.02 -7.38 -3.34
C ALA A 69 -12.82 -6.07 -3.35
N LEU A 70 -13.84 -5.99 -2.48
CA LEU A 70 -14.66 -4.80 -2.30
C LEU A 70 -14.18 -4.01 -1.07
N VAL A 71 -13.60 -2.84 -1.29
CA VAL A 71 -13.24 -1.89 -0.25
C VAL A 71 -14.45 -1.02 0.06
N ARG A 72 -15.11 -1.27 1.21
CA ARG A 72 -16.36 -0.58 1.60
C ARG A 72 -16.11 0.78 2.22
N GLU A 73 -15.16 0.86 3.15
CA GLU A 73 -14.87 2.08 3.90
C GLU A 73 -13.74 2.86 3.22
N THR A 74 -14.09 3.83 2.41
CA THR A 74 -13.13 4.69 1.70
C THR A 74 -13.19 6.13 2.24
N LYS A 75 -12.12 6.89 2.09
CA LYS A 75 -12.08 8.31 2.48
C LYS A 75 -13.14 9.15 1.72
N SER A 76 -13.53 8.72 0.53
CA SER A 76 -14.57 9.39 -0.28
C SER A 76 -15.99 8.94 0.06
N GLY A 77 -16.16 7.98 0.96
CA GLY A 77 -17.46 7.37 1.31
C GLY A 77 -18.04 6.43 0.26
N LYS A 78 -17.42 6.31 -0.92
CA LYS A 78 -17.89 5.43 -2.01
C LYS A 78 -17.09 4.12 -2.02
N PRO A 79 -17.76 2.95 -1.93
CA PRO A 79 -17.10 1.66 -2.08
C PRO A 79 -16.43 1.53 -3.46
N ARG A 80 -15.33 0.79 -3.52
CA ARG A 80 -14.67 0.46 -4.80
C ARG A 80 -14.20 -0.99 -4.83
N LYS A 81 -14.17 -1.57 -6.01
CA LYS A 81 -13.51 -2.86 -6.27
C LYS A 81 -12.03 -2.63 -6.56
N ILE A 82 -11.21 -3.53 -6.08
CA ILE A 82 -9.77 -3.62 -6.36
C ILE A 82 -9.43 -5.01 -6.89
N GLY A 83 -8.38 -5.10 -7.72
CA GLY A 83 -7.80 -6.37 -8.12
C GLY A 83 -6.91 -6.96 -7.02
N LEU A 84 -6.88 -8.28 -6.93
CA LEU A 84 -5.98 -9.06 -6.09
C LEU A 84 -4.98 -9.80 -6.97
N SER A 85 -3.70 -9.58 -6.77
CA SER A 85 -2.65 -10.37 -7.41
C SER A 85 -2.66 -11.82 -6.91
N THR A 86 -2.02 -12.72 -7.64
CA THR A 86 -1.81 -14.10 -7.18
C THR A 86 -1.19 -14.13 -5.78
N ARG A 87 -0.21 -13.24 -5.52
CA ARG A 87 0.43 -13.15 -4.21
C ARG A 87 -0.55 -12.68 -3.12
N ALA A 88 -1.38 -11.68 -3.40
CA ALA A 88 -2.40 -11.21 -2.46
C ALA A 88 -3.41 -12.33 -2.13
N ILE A 89 -3.84 -13.09 -3.13
CA ILE A 89 -4.74 -14.25 -2.95
C ILE A 89 -4.10 -15.31 -2.05
N GLU A 90 -2.85 -15.67 -2.30
CA GLU A 90 -2.10 -16.63 -1.46
C GLU A 90 -2.01 -16.17 -0.01
N ILE A 91 -1.66 -14.89 0.22
CA ILE A 91 -1.60 -14.33 1.57
C ILE A 91 -2.96 -14.46 2.25
N ILE A 92 -4.05 -14.03 1.60
CA ILE A 92 -5.39 -14.05 2.18
C ILE A 92 -5.84 -15.48 2.50
N LYS A 93 -5.53 -16.46 1.63
CA LYS A 93 -5.85 -17.87 1.86
C LYS A 93 -5.18 -18.44 3.11
N ASN A 94 -3.95 -18.00 3.38
CA ASN A 94 -3.14 -18.50 4.49
C ASN A 94 -3.35 -17.75 5.82
N LEU A 95 -4.12 -16.65 5.83
CA LEU A 95 -4.44 -15.94 7.07
C LEU A 95 -5.40 -16.76 7.96
N PRO A 96 -5.18 -16.75 9.29
CA PRO A 96 -6.11 -17.36 10.23
C PRO A 96 -7.45 -16.61 10.20
N ARG A 97 -8.55 -17.34 10.27
CA ARG A 97 -9.89 -16.74 10.33
C ARG A 97 -10.09 -16.00 11.65
N THR A 98 -10.55 -14.77 11.56
CA THR A 98 -10.90 -13.96 12.73
C THR A 98 -12.37 -14.12 13.07
N VAL A 99 -12.72 -13.93 14.36
CA VAL A 99 -14.11 -14.08 14.83
C VAL A 99 -15.04 -13.02 14.22
N ASP A 100 -14.54 -11.81 14.01
CA ASP A 100 -15.29 -10.68 13.43
C ASP A 100 -15.31 -10.69 11.88
N GLY A 101 -14.70 -11.69 11.25
CA GLY A 101 -14.64 -11.85 9.82
C GLY A 101 -13.66 -10.91 9.10
N LYS A 102 -12.91 -10.06 9.80
CA LYS A 102 -11.85 -9.23 9.23
C LYS A 102 -10.65 -10.09 8.81
N LEU A 103 -9.85 -9.59 7.87
CA LEU A 103 -8.59 -10.27 7.50
C LEU A 103 -7.57 -10.24 8.66
N PHE A 104 -7.60 -9.19 9.48
CA PHE A 104 -6.60 -8.94 10.51
C PHE A 104 -7.22 -8.63 11.86
N ASN A 105 -6.72 -9.28 12.90
CA ASN A 105 -7.10 -8.97 14.29
C ASN A 105 -6.17 -7.87 14.84
N VAL A 106 -6.51 -6.62 14.54
CA VAL A 106 -5.79 -5.44 15.04
C VAL A 106 -6.61 -4.72 16.09
N LYS A 107 -6.14 -4.74 17.34
CA LYS A 107 -6.89 -4.18 18.49
C LYS A 107 -7.13 -2.68 18.40
N SER A 108 -6.14 -1.91 17.94
CA SER A 108 -6.26 -0.47 17.72
C SER A 108 -5.25 0.03 16.72
N VAL A 109 -5.61 1.12 16.02
CA VAL A 109 -4.73 1.78 15.03
C VAL A 109 -3.44 2.28 15.69
N SER A 110 -3.51 2.86 16.88
CA SER A 110 -2.34 3.38 17.58
C SER A 110 -1.38 2.27 18.01
N SER A 111 -1.89 1.12 18.46
CA SER A 111 -1.06 -0.05 18.77
C SER A 111 -0.38 -0.59 17.51
N PHE A 112 -1.11 -0.67 16.41
CA PHE A 112 -0.58 -1.08 15.12
C PHE A 112 0.55 -0.15 14.65
N GLU A 113 0.34 1.17 14.71
CA GLU A 113 1.36 2.14 14.30
C GLU A 113 2.65 2.03 15.12
N LYS A 114 2.53 1.86 16.44
CA LYS A 114 3.70 1.65 17.32
C LYS A 114 4.46 0.39 16.93
N GLN A 115 3.76 -0.70 16.63
CA GLN A 115 4.38 -1.96 16.22
C GLN A 115 5.04 -1.84 14.85
N PHE A 116 4.36 -1.22 13.87
CA PHE A 116 4.92 -0.98 12.54
C PHE A 116 6.18 -0.11 12.61
N SER A 117 6.15 1.00 13.36
CA SER A 117 7.32 1.86 13.57
C SER A 117 8.49 1.11 14.23
N SER A 118 8.20 0.19 15.14
CA SER A 118 9.22 -0.67 15.74
C SER A 118 9.86 -1.62 14.71
N VAL A 119 9.04 -2.21 13.84
CA VAL A 119 9.50 -3.10 12.76
C VAL A 119 10.37 -2.33 11.77
N VAL A 120 9.94 -1.15 11.31
CA VAL A 120 10.70 -0.27 10.41
C VAL A 120 12.06 0.09 11.00
N ARG A 121 12.10 0.47 12.29
CA ARG A 121 13.35 0.78 12.99
C ARG A 121 14.28 -0.42 13.09
N LYS A 122 13.76 -1.62 13.41
CA LYS A 122 14.54 -2.86 13.47
C LYS A 122 15.12 -3.25 12.10
N ALA A 123 14.38 -2.96 11.03
CA ALA A 123 14.84 -3.15 9.66
C ALA A 123 15.92 -2.15 9.21
N GLY A 124 16.26 -1.17 10.05
CA GLY A 124 17.25 -0.13 9.73
C GLY A 124 16.75 0.88 8.67
N ILE A 125 15.43 0.99 8.48
CA ILE A 125 14.84 1.87 7.48
C ILE A 125 14.55 3.24 8.13
N LEU A 126 15.10 4.29 7.53
CA LEU A 126 14.92 5.65 7.99
C LEU A 126 13.75 6.33 7.28
N ASP A 127 13.06 7.19 8.03
CA ASP A 127 11.99 8.05 7.52
C ASP A 127 10.98 7.29 6.64
N PHE A 128 10.36 6.25 7.21
CA PHE A 128 9.39 5.41 6.51
C PHE A 128 8.11 5.20 7.33
N HIS A 129 6.97 5.50 6.72
CA HIS A 129 5.64 5.40 7.33
C HIS A 129 4.79 4.35 6.59
N PHE A 130 3.74 3.87 7.22
CA PHE A 130 2.86 2.86 6.62
C PHE A 130 2.28 3.30 5.26
N HIS A 131 2.01 4.59 5.09
CA HIS A 131 1.48 5.12 3.82
C HIS A 131 2.48 5.00 2.66
N ASP A 132 3.77 4.96 2.96
CA ASP A 132 4.82 4.84 1.94
C ASP A 132 4.84 3.44 1.29
N LEU A 133 4.24 2.42 1.94
CA LEU A 133 4.00 1.11 1.30
C LEU A 133 3.10 1.22 0.07
N ARG A 134 2.08 2.07 0.14
CA ARG A 134 1.20 2.34 -0.99
C ARG A 134 1.94 3.09 -2.10
N HIS A 135 2.85 4.01 -1.77
CA HIS A 135 3.71 4.65 -2.75
C HIS A 135 4.66 3.64 -3.39
N THR A 136 5.22 2.74 -2.61
CA THR A 136 6.06 1.63 -3.09
C THR A 136 5.28 0.76 -4.08
N GLY A 137 4.09 0.29 -3.72
CA GLY A 137 3.25 -0.53 -4.59
C GLY A 137 2.87 0.19 -5.89
N ALA A 138 2.43 1.45 -5.82
CA ALA A 138 2.08 2.24 -7.00
C ALA A 138 3.27 2.43 -7.95
N THR A 139 4.46 2.68 -7.39
CA THR A 139 5.71 2.78 -8.17
C THR A 139 6.02 1.46 -8.88
N LEU A 140 5.92 0.33 -8.18
CA LEU A 140 6.18 -0.99 -8.76
C LEU A 140 5.19 -1.31 -9.90
N LEU A 141 3.91 -0.98 -9.74
CA LEU A 141 2.91 -1.17 -10.79
C LEU A 141 3.16 -0.25 -11.99
N ALA A 142 3.52 1.02 -11.77
CA ALA A 142 3.91 1.94 -12.83
C ALA A 142 5.13 1.43 -13.61
N MET A 143 6.14 0.88 -12.92
CA MET A 143 7.30 0.25 -13.54
C MET A 143 6.94 -0.99 -14.36
N LYS A 144 5.86 -1.68 -14.02
CA LYS A 144 5.28 -2.80 -14.78
C LYS A 144 4.44 -2.34 -15.98
N GLY A 145 4.25 -1.03 -16.16
CA GLY A 145 3.54 -0.45 -17.30
C GLY A 145 2.05 -0.18 -17.05
N TRP A 146 1.59 -0.17 -15.79
CA TRP A 146 0.22 0.20 -15.47
C TRP A 146 -0.06 1.66 -15.87
N THR A 147 -1.22 1.87 -16.46
CA THR A 147 -1.68 3.21 -16.85
C THR A 147 -2.11 4.03 -15.63
N THR A 148 -2.15 5.35 -15.79
CA THR A 148 -2.67 6.27 -14.76
C THR A 148 -4.09 5.89 -14.33
N ILE A 149 -4.94 5.48 -15.27
CA ILE A 149 -6.35 5.09 -14.99
C ILE A 149 -6.41 3.84 -14.12
N GLU A 150 -5.63 2.81 -14.45
CA GLU A 150 -5.56 1.57 -13.67
C GLU A 150 -5.05 1.83 -12.25
N LEU A 151 -3.99 2.63 -12.12
CA LEU A 151 -3.48 3.03 -10.80
C LEU A 151 -4.52 3.79 -9.99
N MET A 152 -5.24 4.75 -10.62
CA MET A 152 -6.32 5.51 -9.96
C MET A 152 -7.42 4.57 -9.46
N GLN A 153 -7.85 3.63 -10.28
CA GLN A 153 -8.91 2.68 -9.93
C GLN A 153 -8.46 1.78 -8.77
N GLN A 154 -7.29 1.16 -8.88
CA GLN A 154 -6.74 0.27 -7.87
C GLN A 154 -6.55 0.98 -6.52
N GLY A 155 -5.88 2.12 -6.54
CA GLY A 155 -5.58 2.85 -5.32
C GLY A 155 -6.74 3.72 -4.81
N GLY A 156 -7.74 4.04 -5.63
CA GLY A 156 -8.82 4.97 -5.27
C GLY A 156 -8.33 6.41 -5.14
N TRP A 157 -7.53 6.87 -6.10
CA TRP A 157 -7.19 8.28 -6.25
C TRP A 157 -8.26 8.99 -7.07
N SER A 158 -8.62 10.20 -6.64
CA SER A 158 -9.70 10.98 -7.25
C SER A 158 -9.27 11.81 -8.47
N SER A 159 -7.97 12.03 -8.65
CA SER A 159 -7.47 12.79 -9.79
C SER A 159 -6.19 12.19 -10.37
N ALA A 160 -5.96 12.43 -11.67
CA ALA A 160 -4.77 12.02 -12.39
C ALA A 160 -3.50 12.69 -11.84
N GLU A 161 -3.60 13.93 -11.35
CA GLU A 161 -2.48 14.68 -10.77
C GLU A 161 -1.87 13.95 -9.57
N MET A 162 -2.72 13.33 -8.73
CA MET A 162 -2.26 12.54 -7.58
C MET A 162 -1.41 11.33 -7.98
N VAL A 163 -1.56 10.84 -9.21
CA VAL A 163 -0.91 9.64 -9.75
C VAL A 163 0.18 9.98 -10.76
N ALA A 164 0.19 11.21 -11.29
CA ALA A 164 1.14 11.66 -12.33
C ALA A 164 2.61 11.42 -11.97
N ARG A 165 2.97 11.54 -10.70
CA ARG A 165 4.32 11.25 -10.20
C ARG A 165 4.78 9.81 -10.49
N TYR A 166 3.88 8.84 -10.43
CA TYR A 166 4.20 7.44 -10.73
C TYR A 166 4.34 7.21 -12.24
N ALA A 167 3.56 7.90 -13.07
CA ALA A 167 3.67 7.85 -14.52
C ALA A 167 5.06 8.27 -15.01
N ASN A 168 5.64 9.32 -14.41
CA ASN A 168 6.99 9.78 -14.73
C ASN A 168 8.08 8.75 -14.39
N ILE A 169 7.90 7.98 -13.32
CA ILE A 169 8.81 6.89 -12.93
C ILE A 169 8.72 5.75 -13.95
N GLY A 170 7.52 5.38 -14.35
CA GLY A 170 7.28 4.37 -15.39
C GLY A 170 7.95 4.73 -16.71
N ALA A 171 7.85 5.97 -17.16
CA ALA A 171 8.47 6.45 -18.38
C ALA A 171 10.02 6.37 -18.32
N LYS A 172 10.63 6.76 -17.20
CA LYS A 172 12.08 6.62 -16.99
C LYS A 172 12.54 5.16 -17.03
N HIS A 173 11.75 4.25 -16.43
CA HIS A 173 12.04 2.83 -16.44
C HIS A 173 11.95 2.24 -17.86
N LEU A 174 10.92 2.60 -18.62
CA LEU A 174 10.77 2.22 -20.03
C LEU A 174 11.93 2.72 -20.88
N ALA A 175 12.35 3.97 -20.72
CA ALA A 175 13.51 4.52 -21.42
C ALA A 175 14.80 3.76 -21.10
N LYS A 176 15.00 3.32 -19.87
CA LYS A 176 16.14 2.48 -19.48
C LYS A 176 16.09 1.10 -20.17
N ARG A 177 14.92 0.47 -20.23
CA ARG A 177 14.72 -0.81 -20.93
C ARG A 177 14.99 -0.70 -22.43
N LEU A 178 14.51 0.38 -23.07
CA LEU A 178 14.77 0.61 -24.51
C LEU A 178 16.26 0.78 -24.83
N LYS A 179 17.04 1.33 -23.89
CA LYS A 179 18.50 1.47 -24.07
C LYS A 179 19.27 0.17 -23.84
N SER A 180 18.65 -0.87 -23.30
CA SER A 180 19.24 -2.19 -23.06
C SER A 180 18.88 -3.23 -24.13
N LEU A 181 18.12 -2.82 -25.16
CA LEU A 181 17.85 -3.59 -26.38
C LEU A 181 18.96 -3.35 -27.43
#